data_63c91e35ecea1a5ef2b6de54ba8c3e75
#
_entry.id   63c91e35ecea1a5ef2b6de54ba8c3e75
#
_cell.length_a   1.000
_cell.length_b   1.000
_cell.length_c   1.000
_cell.angle_alpha   90.00
_cell.angle_beta   90.00
_cell.angle_gamma   90.00
#
_symmetry.space_group_name_H-M   'P 1'
#
loop_
_entity.id
_entity.type
_entity.pdbx_description
1 polymer ?
#
loop_
_entity_poly.entity_id
_entity_poly.type
_entity_poly.pdbx_seq_one_letter_code
_entity_poly.pdbx_strand_id
1 'polypeptide(L)'
;MFLLYRRIRPSVLHKPLKPVAKGFITDDWTSVEPNPNQLRWHPFDIPKKSEKKVDFVEGLHTICGAGDTRARDGLSIYIYVCNSSMDNKCLYNSDGDFLIVPQKGTLMITTEFGKMKVEPQEICVVQQGVRFNVEISEESRGYVLEVYNGHFTLPYLGPIGANGLANPRDFLTPKAWYEDRTVEYTVIGKFQGHLFQAIQDHSPFDVVAWHGNYAPYKYDLRNFMVINTVSFDHPDPSIFTVLTCQSTKPGVAVADFVIFPPRWGVAEHTFRPPYYHRNCMSEFMGLILGSYEAKVLLIDNGWIWSSGRRLPSRWCHSSQYDDPTWT
;
A
#
# COMPACT_ATOMS: atom_id res chain seq x y z
N MET A 1 4.39 -17.71 11.33
CA MET A 1 5.29 -16.59 11.53
C MET A 1 5.59 -16.40 12.98
N PHE A 2 6.81 -15.98 13.29
CA PHE A 2 7.29 -15.84 14.66
C PHE A 2 7.98 -14.49 14.81
N LEU A 3 7.62 -13.76 15.89
CA LEU A 3 8.20 -12.49 16.25
C LEU A 3 8.25 -12.38 17.77
N LEU A 4 9.42 -12.10 18.31
CA LEU A 4 9.65 -11.86 19.72
C LEU A 4 10.35 -10.52 19.91
N TYR A 5 9.75 -9.63 20.69
CA TYR A 5 10.34 -8.38 21.12
C TYR A 5 10.96 -8.45 22.51
N ARG A 6 12.07 -7.74 22.67
CA ARG A 6 12.59 -7.32 23.98
C ARG A 6 12.38 -5.82 24.12
N ARG A 7 11.55 -5.42 25.06
CA ARG A 7 11.13 -4.04 25.31
C ARG A 7 11.61 -3.56 26.67
N ILE A 8 11.76 -2.24 26.79
CA ILE A 8 12.05 -1.60 28.07
C ILE A 8 10.80 -1.64 28.95
N ARG A 9 9.62 -1.37 28.37
CA ARG A 9 8.34 -1.33 29.10
C ARG A 9 7.33 -2.33 28.53
N PRO A 10 6.44 -2.89 29.37
CA PRO A 10 5.41 -3.81 28.87
C PRO A 10 4.47 -3.12 27.88
N SER A 11 4.20 -3.78 26.75
CA SER A 11 3.34 -3.24 25.68
C SER A 11 1.88 -3.03 26.07
N VAL A 12 1.44 -3.60 27.20
CA VAL A 12 0.08 -3.48 27.73
C VAL A 12 -0.13 -2.29 28.67
N LEU A 13 0.93 -1.51 28.95
CA LEU A 13 0.84 -0.30 29.77
C LEU A 13 0.24 0.87 28.98
N HIS A 14 -1.01 0.74 28.61
CA HIS A 14 -1.80 1.81 27.99
C HIS A 14 -3.22 1.86 28.60
N LYS A 15 -3.86 3.01 28.51
CA LYS A 15 -5.26 3.16 28.86
C LYS A 15 -6.15 2.33 27.92
N PRO A 16 -7.37 1.98 28.32
CA PRO A 16 -8.29 1.26 27.44
C PRO A 16 -8.49 1.97 26.10
N LEU A 17 -8.56 1.18 25.02
CA LEU A 17 -8.87 1.65 23.68
C LEU A 17 -10.28 2.23 23.62
N LYS A 18 -10.42 3.41 23.03
CA LYS A 18 -11.70 4.08 22.81
C LYS A 18 -11.91 4.33 21.33
N PRO A 19 -13.13 4.20 20.79
CA PRO A 19 -13.41 4.53 19.41
C PRO A 19 -13.07 5.98 19.10
N VAL A 20 -12.55 6.22 17.90
CA VAL A 20 -12.34 7.56 17.33
C VAL A 20 -12.93 7.65 15.95
N ALA A 21 -13.12 8.87 15.45
CA ALA A 21 -13.63 9.09 14.11
C ALA A 21 -12.66 8.43 13.11
N LYS A 22 -13.21 7.59 12.22
CA LYS A 22 -12.44 6.89 11.21
C LYS A 22 -12.09 7.73 9.97
N GLY A 23 -12.50 9.00 9.95
CA GLY A 23 -12.27 9.89 8.82
C GLY A 23 -12.88 9.35 7.54
N PHE A 24 -12.07 9.19 6.51
CA PHE A 24 -12.47 8.69 5.19
C PHE A 24 -12.18 7.20 4.98
N ILE A 25 -11.84 6.48 6.06
CA ILE A 25 -11.61 5.03 5.99
C ILE A 25 -12.96 4.30 6.04
N THR A 26 -13.16 3.34 5.16
CA THR A 26 -14.32 2.44 5.18
C THR A 26 -13.95 1.06 4.66
N ASP A 27 -14.60 0.04 5.18
CA ASP A 27 -14.64 -1.33 4.71
C ASP A 27 -16.09 -1.79 4.48
N ASP A 28 -17.04 -0.84 4.52
CA ASP A 28 -18.45 -1.09 4.21
C ASP A 28 -18.71 -0.88 2.72
N TRP A 29 -18.73 -1.98 1.99
CA TRP A 29 -19.00 -2.00 0.56
C TRP A 29 -20.50 -2.12 0.23
N THR A 30 -21.36 -2.28 1.23
CA THR A 30 -22.80 -2.48 1.02
C THR A 30 -23.50 -1.18 0.65
N SER A 31 -22.93 -0.06 1.04
CA SER A 31 -23.46 1.28 0.78
C SER A 31 -23.18 1.83 -0.63
N VAL A 32 -22.43 1.07 -1.46
CA VAL A 32 -21.98 1.53 -2.79
C VAL A 32 -22.51 0.59 -3.87
N GLU A 33 -23.16 1.15 -4.88
CA GLU A 33 -23.61 0.39 -6.04
C GLU A 33 -22.42 -0.13 -6.86
N PRO A 34 -22.45 -1.43 -7.28
CA PRO A 34 -21.39 -1.99 -8.11
C PRO A 34 -21.28 -1.29 -9.45
N ASN A 35 -20.09 -0.82 -9.81
CA ASN A 35 -19.83 -0.22 -11.10
C ASN A 35 -18.76 -1.03 -11.86
N PRO A 36 -19.11 -1.73 -12.95
CA PRO A 36 -18.17 -2.52 -13.74
C PRO A 36 -17.36 -1.70 -14.75
N ASN A 37 -17.58 -0.41 -14.82
CA ASN A 37 -16.88 0.46 -15.75
C ASN A 37 -15.51 0.86 -15.22
N GLN A 38 -14.65 1.32 -16.12
CA GLN A 38 -13.39 1.93 -15.76
C GLN A 38 -13.65 3.24 -15.02
N LEU A 39 -13.09 3.39 -13.83
CA LEU A 39 -13.15 4.59 -13.02
C LEU A 39 -11.81 5.31 -13.04
N ARG A 40 -11.81 6.61 -12.81
CA ARG A 40 -10.62 7.45 -12.76
C ARG A 40 -10.74 8.45 -11.63
N TRP A 41 -9.60 8.75 -11.01
CA TRP A 41 -9.50 9.83 -10.03
C TRP A 41 -8.37 10.78 -10.45
N HIS A 42 -8.63 12.06 -10.30
CA HIS A 42 -7.55 13.03 -10.28
C HIS A 42 -6.69 12.84 -9.03
N PRO A 43 -5.43 13.31 -9.03
CA PRO A 43 -4.63 13.33 -7.83
C PRO A 43 -5.36 14.10 -6.73
N PHE A 44 -5.43 13.52 -5.54
CA PHE A 44 -6.01 14.21 -4.40
C PHE A 44 -5.14 15.40 -4.01
N ASP A 45 -5.76 16.54 -3.83
CA ASP A 45 -5.08 17.74 -3.38
C ASP A 45 -4.62 17.56 -1.93
N ILE A 46 -3.38 17.96 -1.67
CA ILE A 46 -2.87 17.98 -0.31
C ILE A 46 -3.34 19.29 0.33
N PRO A 47 -4.09 19.25 1.43
CA PRO A 47 -4.55 20.47 2.10
C PRO A 47 -3.38 21.37 2.47
N LYS A 48 -3.55 22.68 2.35
CA LYS A 48 -2.51 23.62 2.79
C LYS A 48 -2.36 23.53 4.31
N LYS A 49 -1.13 23.48 4.79
CA LYS A 49 -0.81 23.39 6.24
C LYS A 49 -1.37 24.57 7.05
N SER A 50 -1.54 25.74 6.42
CA SER A 50 -2.17 26.92 7.01
C SER A 50 -3.67 26.77 7.26
N GLU A 51 -4.34 25.91 6.50
CA GLU A 51 -5.79 25.68 6.58
C GLU A 51 -6.11 24.52 7.52
N LYS A 52 -5.40 23.40 7.36
CA LYS A 52 -5.59 22.20 8.18
C LYS A 52 -4.30 21.38 8.24
N LYS A 53 -3.89 21.01 9.43
CA LYS A 53 -2.87 19.96 9.61
C LYS A 53 -3.52 18.61 9.41
N VAL A 54 -2.92 17.79 8.56
CA VAL A 54 -3.38 16.44 8.23
C VAL A 54 -2.17 15.52 8.30
N ASP A 55 -2.17 14.59 9.21
CA ASP A 55 -1.15 13.55 9.31
C ASP A 55 -1.50 12.33 8.44
N PHE A 56 -0.63 11.33 8.45
CA PHE A 56 -0.80 10.13 7.62
C PHE A 56 -2.11 9.39 7.90
N VAL A 57 -2.55 9.28 9.17
CA VAL A 57 -3.78 8.57 9.54
C VAL A 57 -5.02 9.36 9.13
N GLU A 58 -5.00 10.67 9.41
CA GLU A 58 -6.12 11.56 9.08
C GLU A 58 -6.31 11.75 7.56
N GLY A 59 -5.23 11.57 6.82
CA GLY A 59 -5.20 11.71 5.37
C GLY A 59 -5.45 10.43 4.59
N LEU A 60 -5.76 9.31 5.24
CA LEU A 60 -6.13 8.07 4.56
C LEU A 60 -7.56 8.14 4.03
N HIS A 61 -7.72 7.91 2.72
CA HIS A 61 -9.00 7.88 2.02
C HIS A 61 -9.16 6.52 1.33
N THR A 62 -10.19 5.76 1.70
CA THR A 62 -10.52 4.52 0.99
C THR A 62 -11.02 4.83 -0.41
N ILE A 63 -10.41 4.20 -1.41
CA ILE A 63 -10.76 4.37 -2.83
C ILE A 63 -11.59 3.21 -3.32
N CYS A 64 -11.15 2.00 -3.03
CA CYS A 64 -11.83 0.79 -3.43
C CYS A 64 -11.37 -0.39 -2.57
N GLY A 65 -12.05 -1.49 -2.69
CA GLY A 65 -11.71 -2.73 -2.01
C GLY A 65 -12.72 -3.82 -2.24
N ALA A 66 -12.49 -4.95 -1.62
CA ALA A 66 -13.37 -6.11 -1.64
C ALA A 66 -13.11 -6.99 -0.42
N GLY A 67 -14.11 -7.76 -0.04
CA GLY A 67 -14.00 -8.70 1.08
C GLY A 67 -14.46 -8.11 2.41
N ASP A 68 -13.97 -8.68 3.49
CA ASP A 68 -14.39 -8.33 4.85
C ASP A 68 -13.23 -8.49 5.83
N THR A 69 -12.94 -7.42 6.56
CA THR A 69 -11.90 -7.39 7.60
C THR A 69 -12.17 -8.39 8.74
N ARG A 70 -13.44 -8.70 9.04
CA ARG A 70 -13.83 -9.66 10.07
C ARG A 70 -13.59 -11.09 9.63
N ALA A 71 -13.85 -11.39 8.35
CA ALA A 71 -13.57 -12.69 7.73
C ALA A 71 -12.07 -12.85 7.40
N ARG A 72 -11.29 -11.77 7.47
CA ARG A 72 -9.88 -11.72 7.06
C ARG A 72 -9.69 -12.19 5.64
N ASP A 73 -10.52 -11.72 4.75
CA ASP A 73 -10.45 -12.03 3.32
C ASP A 73 -10.68 -10.77 2.50
N GLY A 74 -9.84 -10.56 1.50
CA GLY A 74 -9.92 -9.41 0.63
C GLY A 74 -8.87 -8.33 0.89
N LEU A 75 -9.17 -7.13 0.41
CA LEU A 75 -8.24 -6.00 0.39
C LEU A 75 -8.97 -4.65 0.44
N SER A 76 -8.22 -3.60 0.80
CA SER A 76 -8.58 -2.20 0.55
C SER A 76 -7.43 -1.44 -0.08
N ILE A 77 -7.78 -0.46 -0.91
CA ILE A 77 -6.84 0.51 -1.47
C ILE A 77 -7.20 1.89 -0.95
N TYR A 78 -6.19 2.57 -0.44
CA TYR A 78 -6.29 3.94 0.08
C TYR A 78 -5.39 4.87 -0.71
N ILE A 79 -5.80 6.13 -0.83
CA ILE A 79 -4.88 7.23 -1.08
C ILE A 79 -4.59 7.89 0.26
N TYR A 80 -3.35 8.25 0.51
CA TYR A 80 -3.00 9.12 1.61
C TYR A 80 -2.52 10.47 1.12
N VAL A 81 -2.90 11.53 1.84
CA VAL A 81 -2.39 12.89 1.69
C VAL A 81 -1.99 13.41 3.07
N CYS A 82 -0.77 13.89 3.22
CA CYS A 82 -0.35 14.45 4.50
C CYS A 82 0.56 15.68 4.33
N ASN A 83 0.37 16.64 5.22
CA ASN A 83 1.16 17.88 5.30
C ASN A 83 1.77 18.07 6.69
N SER A 84 1.60 17.12 7.57
CA SER A 84 2.08 17.14 8.96
C SER A 84 2.55 15.76 9.38
N SER A 85 3.57 15.71 10.22
CA SER A 85 4.04 14.48 10.84
C SER A 85 3.07 14.00 11.93
N MET A 86 3.14 12.72 12.27
CA MET A 86 2.41 12.12 13.39
C MET A 86 3.16 12.40 14.69
N ASP A 87 2.93 13.56 15.30
CA ASP A 87 3.61 13.97 16.53
C ASP A 87 3.12 13.18 17.75
N ASN A 88 4.01 12.44 18.42
CA ASN A 88 3.67 11.55 19.55
C ASN A 88 2.46 10.65 19.29
N LYS A 89 2.36 10.15 18.09
CA LYS A 89 1.26 9.31 17.61
C LYS A 89 1.82 8.14 16.82
N CYS A 90 1.27 6.95 17.00
CA CYS A 90 1.55 5.81 16.14
C CYS A 90 0.26 5.13 15.69
N LEU A 91 0.37 4.39 14.59
CA LEU A 91 -0.68 3.53 14.07
C LEU A 91 -0.21 2.08 14.13
N TYR A 92 -1.11 1.16 14.41
CA TYR A 92 -0.96 -0.25 14.06
C TYR A 92 -2.24 -0.75 13.38
N ASN A 93 -2.08 -1.68 12.46
CA ASN A 93 -3.18 -2.27 11.74
C ASN A 93 -3.40 -3.72 12.22
N SER A 94 -4.54 -4.01 12.82
CA SER A 94 -4.90 -5.37 13.24
C SER A 94 -5.63 -6.15 12.14
N ASP A 95 -6.04 -5.49 11.06
CA ASP A 95 -6.83 -6.11 10.00
C ASP A 95 -5.96 -6.79 8.95
N GLY A 96 -4.76 -6.22 8.66
CA GLY A 96 -3.89 -6.77 7.65
C GLY A 96 -2.55 -6.05 7.50
N ASP A 97 -1.82 -6.40 6.44
CA ASP A 97 -0.56 -5.76 6.07
C ASP A 97 -0.81 -4.53 5.21
N PHE A 98 -0.02 -3.48 5.42
CA PHE A 98 0.04 -2.31 4.55
C PHE A 98 1.25 -2.38 3.62
N LEU A 99 1.02 -2.23 2.32
CA LEU A 99 2.03 -1.91 1.32
C LEU A 99 1.86 -0.43 0.95
N ILE A 100 2.86 0.39 1.30
CA ILE A 100 2.82 1.85 1.18
C ILE A 100 3.68 2.27 -0.01
N VAL A 101 3.11 3.08 -0.91
CA VAL A 101 3.75 3.54 -2.16
C VAL A 101 3.73 5.06 -2.21
N PRO A 102 4.80 5.75 -1.84
CA PRO A 102 4.92 7.19 -2.00
C PRO A 102 4.93 7.59 -3.48
N GLN A 103 4.13 8.61 -3.84
CA GLN A 103 4.15 9.26 -5.15
C GLN A 103 4.85 10.62 -5.08
N LYS A 104 4.56 11.40 -4.04
CA LYS A 104 5.14 12.72 -3.77
C LYS A 104 5.60 12.77 -2.33
N GLY A 105 6.78 13.33 -2.11
CA GLY A 105 7.36 13.50 -0.78
C GLY A 105 7.93 12.21 -0.19
N THR A 106 8.86 12.39 0.72
CA THR A 106 9.56 11.31 1.41
C THR A 106 8.90 11.02 2.75
N LEU A 107 8.74 9.74 3.08
CA LEU A 107 8.28 9.28 4.39
C LEU A 107 9.46 8.79 5.22
N MET A 108 9.59 9.29 6.45
CA MET A 108 10.42 8.67 7.46
C MET A 108 9.51 7.81 8.35
N ILE A 109 9.57 6.50 8.17
CA ILE A 109 8.74 5.55 8.91
C ILE A 109 9.55 4.99 10.07
N THR A 110 9.12 5.30 11.28
CA THR A 110 9.65 4.72 12.51
C THR A 110 8.75 3.55 12.91
N THR A 111 9.34 2.38 13.11
CA THR A 111 8.65 1.17 13.54
C THR A 111 9.24 0.64 14.85
N GLU A 112 8.61 -0.36 15.44
CA GLU A 112 9.16 -1.10 16.59
C GLU A 112 10.49 -1.81 16.27
N PHE A 113 10.89 -1.89 15.00
CA PHE A 113 12.15 -2.47 14.53
C PHE A 113 13.24 -1.44 14.26
N GLY A 114 12.87 -0.16 14.22
CA GLY A 114 13.76 0.93 13.83
C GLY A 114 13.17 1.79 12.71
N LYS A 115 14.03 2.51 12.00
CA LYS A 115 13.65 3.55 11.05
C LYS A 115 13.92 3.13 9.60
N MET A 116 12.99 3.55 8.71
CA MET A 116 13.12 3.44 7.26
C MET A 116 12.79 4.77 6.60
N LYS A 117 13.67 5.26 5.74
CA LYS A 117 13.39 6.33 4.81
C LYS A 117 12.81 5.72 3.54
N VAL A 118 11.60 6.14 3.14
CA VAL A 118 10.91 5.64 1.96
C VAL A 118 10.65 6.80 1.01
N GLU A 119 11.26 6.76 -0.15
CA GLU A 119 11.20 7.81 -1.18
C GLU A 119 10.22 7.41 -2.29
N PRO A 120 9.74 8.34 -3.12
CA PRO A 120 9.06 8.01 -4.36
C PRO A 120 9.90 7.03 -5.20
N GLN A 121 9.24 6.04 -5.82
CA GLN A 121 9.83 4.88 -6.48
C GLN A 121 10.36 3.78 -5.52
N GLU A 122 10.14 3.90 -4.23
CA GLU A 122 10.30 2.83 -3.27
C GLU A 122 8.94 2.37 -2.75
N ILE A 123 8.86 1.14 -2.29
CA ILE A 123 7.71 0.61 -1.55
C ILE A 123 8.14 0.19 -0.16
N CYS A 124 7.19 0.21 0.76
CA CYS A 124 7.40 -0.25 2.13
C CYS A 124 6.25 -1.15 2.55
N VAL A 125 6.56 -2.28 3.17
CA VAL A 125 5.55 -3.15 3.78
C VAL A 125 5.67 -3.05 5.29
N VAL A 126 4.56 -2.69 5.94
CA VAL A 126 4.40 -2.74 7.39
C VAL A 126 3.34 -3.78 7.70
N GLN A 127 3.74 -4.84 8.37
CA GLN A 127 2.88 -5.99 8.60
C GLN A 127 1.88 -5.72 9.72
N GLN A 128 0.85 -6.56 9.72
CA GLN A 128 -0.21 -6.59 10.72
C GLN A 128 0.36 -6.56 12.15
N GLY A 129 -0.19 -5.66 12.98
CA GLY A 129 0.17 -5.55 14.39
C GLY A 129 1.43 -4.74 14.70
N VAL A 130 2.24 -4.40 13.71
CA VAL A 130 3.44 -3.58 13.92
C VAL A 130 3.06 -2.13 14.12
N ARG A 131 3.51 -1.52 15.23
CA ARG A 131 3.34 -0.08 15.48
C ARG A 131 4.32 0.71 14.64
N PHE A 132 3.81 1.76 14.02
CA PHE A 132 4.64 2.68 13.24
C PHE A 132 4.16 4.12 13.33
N ASN A 133 5.08 5.03 13.10
CA ASN A 133 4.87 6.47 13.01
C ASN A 133 5.39 6.94 11.65
N VAL A 134 4.77 7.97 11.10
CA VAL A 134 5.18 8.59 9.84
C VAL A 134 5.54 10.05 10.10
N GLU A 135 6.80 10.39 9.86
CA GLU A 135 7.31 11.76 9.86
C GLU A 135 7.57 12.20 8.41
N ILE A 136 7.29 13.45 8.12
CA ILE A 136 7.49 14.07 6.81
C ILE A 136 8.24 15.38 6.94
N SER A 137 9.13 15.67 6.00
CA SER A 137 9.80 16.98 5.88
C SER A 137 9.09 17.93 4.91
N GLU A 138 8.31 17.36 4.01
CA GLU A 138 7.53 18.04 2.97
C GLU A 138 6.16 17.37 2.82
N GLU A 139 5.25 18.02 2.13
CA GLU A 139 3.95 17.44 1.80
C GLU A 139 4.10 16.12 1.06
N SER A 140 3.36 15.11 1.47
CA SER A 140 3.43 13.78 0.88
C SER A 140 2.07 13.26 0.47
N ARG A 141 2.07 12.51 -0.62
CA ARG A 141 0.92 11.80 -1.18
C ARG A 141 1.39 10.48 -1.78
N GLY A 142 0.53 9.51 -1.70
CA GLY A 142 0.74 8.21 -2.32
C GLY A 142 -0.46 7.30 -2.11
N TYR A 143 -0.26 6.00 -2.28
CA TYR A 143 -1.32 5.04 -2.01
C TYR A 143 -0.87 3.93 -1.08
N VAL A 144 -1.84 3.25 -0.49
CA VAL A 144 -1.63 2.11 0.39
C VAL A 144 -2.53 0.98 -0.07
N LEU A 145 -1.93 -0.18 -0.31
CA LEU A 145 -2.66 -1.42 -0.49
C LEU A 145 -2.67 -2.17 0.86
N GLU A 146 -3.84 -2.44 1.36
CA GLU A 146 -4.05 -3.29 2.53
C GLU A 146 -4.56 -4.66 2.10
N VAL A 147 -3.97 -5.72 2.62
CA VAL A 147 -4.44 -7.09 2.40
C VAL A 147 -4.85 -7.71 3.72
N TYR A 148 -6.06 -8.28 3.80
CA TYR A 148 -6.61 -8.83 5.04
C TYR A 148 -6.22 -10.29 5.27
N ASN A 149 -5.84 -10.97 4.21
CA ASN A 149 -5.52 -12.39 4.23
C ASN A 149 -4.05 -12.60 3.85
N GLY A 150 -3.27 -13.11 4.78
CA GLY A 150 -1.88 -13.46 4.52
C GLY A 150 -0.91 -12.27 4.54
N HIS A 151 0.20 -12.44 3.86
CA HIS A 151 1.31 -11.51 3.84
C HIS A 151 1.87 -11.38 2.43
N PHE A 152 2.49 -10.23 2.15
CA PHE A 152 3.24 -10.06 0.91
C PHE A 152 4.49 -10.93 0.89
N THR A 153 4.64 -11.70 -0.18
CA THR A 153 5.77 -12.58 -0.46
C THR A 153 6.26 -12.40 -1.88
N LEU A 154 7.43 -12.95 -2.19
CA LEU A 154 7.86 -13.06 -3.58
C LEU A 154 6.94 -14.04 -4.32
N PRO A 155 6.63 -13.77 -5.61
CA PRO A 155 5.86 -14.71 -6.43
C PRO A 155 6.62 -16.02 -6.64
N TYR A 156 5.90 -17.06 -7.06
CA TYR A 156 6.54 -18.32 -7.44
C TYR A 156 7.38 -18.16 -8.71
N LEU A 157 8.44 -18.93 -8.80
CA LEU A 157 9.31 -18.98 -9.97
C LEU A 157 8.62 -19.52 -11.25
N GLY A 158 7.40 -20.02 -11.13
CA GLY A 158 6.67 -20.70 -12.21
C GLY A 158 7.07 -22.17 -12.35
N PRO A 159 6.40 -22.91 -13.27
CA PRO A 159 6.55 -24.37 -13.40
C PRO A 159 7.97 -24.83 -13.71
N ILE A 160 8.74 -24.02 -14.41
CA ILE A 160 10.13 -24.34 -14.82
C ILE A 160 11.16 -23.40 -14.21
N GLY A 161 10.76 -22.57 -13.24
CA GLY A 161 11.67 -21.63 -12.57
C GLY A 161 12.13 -20.46 -13.43
N ALA A 162 11.39 -20.12 -14.48
CA ALA A 162 11.78 -19.12 -15.47
C ALA A 162 11.33 -17.68 -15.16
N ASN A 163 10.42 -17.50 -14.21
CA ASN A 163 9.95 -16.16 -13.83
C ASN A 163 11.10 -15.35 -13.20
N GLY A 164 11.28 -14.13 -13.68
CA GLY A 164 12.17 -13.16 -13.06
C GLY A 164 11.55 -12.68 -11.74
N LEU A 165 12.35 -12.64 -10.68
CA LEU A 165 11.93 -12.17 -9.37
C LEU A 165 12.75 -10.97 -8.95
N ALA A 166 12.17 -10.16 -8.04
CA ALA A 166 12.95 -9.22 -7.26
C ALA A 166 14.01 -9.97 -6.43
N ASN A 167 15.24 -9.44 -6.39
CA ASN A 167 16.30 -10.06 -5.61
C ASN A 167 16.00 -9.90 -4.10
N PRO A 168 15.93 -10.98 -3.32
CA PRO A 168 15.69 -10.88 -1.88
C PRO A 168 16.67 -10.00 -1.11
N ARG A 169 17.90 -9.83 -1.62
CA ARG A 169 18.94 -9.02 -0.99
C ARG A 169 18.69 -7.50 -1.13
N ASP A 170 17.82 -7.10 -2.05
CA ASP A 170 17.48 -5.69 -2.28
C ASP A 170 16.34 -5.22 -1.35
N PHE A 171 15.72 -6.14 -0.61
CA PHE A 171 14.75 -5.81 0.43
C PHE A 171 15.48 -5.44 1.72
N LEU A 172 15.29 -4.19 2.13
CA LEU A 172 15.98 -3.60 3.26
C LEU A 172 15.06 -3.53 4.48
N THR A 173 15.51 -4.07 5.59
CA THR A 173 14.83 -3.95 6.89
C THR A 173 15.12 -2.60 7.54
N PRO A 174 14.33 -2.19 8.57
CA PRO A 174 14.58 -0.95 9.27
C PRO A 174 16.00 -0.87 9.85
N LYS A 175 16.58 0.32 9.81
CA LYS A 175 17.81 0.61 10.55
C LYS A 175 17.49 0.61 12.04
N ALA A 176 18.14 -0.23 12.81
CA ALA A 176 17.91 -0.40 14.24
C ALA A 176 17.95 0.94 14.98
N TRP A 177 16.89 1.19 15.73
CA TRP A 177 16.72 2.38 16.55
C TRP A 177 15.67 2.13 17.61
N TYR A 178 15.83 2.70 18.79
CA TYR A 178 14.85 2.72 19.85
C TYR A 178 14.95 4.01 20.66
N GLU A 179 13.93 4.32 21.44
CA GLU A 179 13.95 5.40 22.41
C GLU A 179 13.32 4.97 23.75
N ASP A 180 13.84 5.51 24.84
CA ASP A 180 13.23 5.43 26.16
C ASP A 180 12.76 6.83 26.57
N ARG A 181 11.60 7.22 26.07
CA ARG A 181 11.06 8.56 26.26
C ARG A 181 9.73 8.52 26.99
N THR A 182 9.70 9.15 28.17
CA THR A 182 8.47 9.37 28.93
C THR A 182 7.76 10.59 28.39
N VAL A 183 6.64 10.37 27.72
CA VAL A 183 5.80 11.40 27.11
C VAL A 183 4.40 10.82 26.89
N GLU A 184 3.37 11.66 26.97
CA GLU A 184 2.06 11.22 26.54
C GLU A 184 2.07 10.87 25.06
N TYR A 185 1.68 9.64 24.75
CA TYR A 185 1.71 9.08 23.41
C TYR A 185 0.37 8.50 23.03
N THR A 186 -0.11 8.87 21.84
CA THR A 186 -1.36 8.34 21.29
C THR A 186 -1.09 7.12 20.43
N VAL A 187 -1.66 5.99 20.80
CA VAL A 187 -1.62 4.75 20.04
C VAL A 187 -2.95 4.56 19.33
N ILE A 188 -2.92 4.60 18.00
CA ILE A 188 -4.10 4.36 17.17
C ILE A 188 -4.06 2.92 16.67
N GLY A 189 -5.15 2.20 16.85
CA GLY A 189 -5.35 0.85 16.32
C GLY A 189 -6.46 0.85 15.28
N LYS A 190 -6.18 0.30 14.09
CA LYS A 190 -7.22 -0.07 13.12
C LYS A 190 -7.65 -1.50 13.41
N PHE A 191 -8.94 -1.70 13.67
CA PHE A 191 -9.51 -3.00 14.00
C PHE A 191 -10.93 -3.12 13.43
N GLN A 192 -11.14 -4.13 12.60
CA GLN A 192 -12.39 -4.39 11.88
C GLN A 192 -12.92 -3.13 11.16
N GLY A 193 -12.01 -2.46 10.39
CA GLY A 193 -12.36 -1.26 9.62
C GLY A 193 -12.62 0.00 10.43
N HIS A 194 -12.44 -0.04 11.76
CA HIS A 194 -12.64 1.09 12.67
C HIS A 194 -11.34 1.53 13.30
N LEU A 195 -11.28 2.80 13.71
CA LEU A 195 -10.14 3.34 14.44
C LEU A 195 -10.45 3.45 15.93
N PHE A 196 -9.48 3.07 16.72
CA PHE A 196 -9.50 3.17 18.19
C PHE A 196 -8.22 3.86 18.64
N GLN A 197 -8.29 4.58 19.75
CA GLN A 197 -7.09 5.17 20.35
C GLN A 197 -6.95 4.77 21.81
N ALA A 198 -5.70 4.63 22.21
CA ALA A 198 -5.29 4.53 23.60
C ALA A 198 -4.21 5.55 23.90
N ILE A 199 -4.14 6.01 25.15
CA ILE A 199 -3.08 6.88 25.62
C ILE A 199 -2.16 6.07 26.52
N GLN A 200 -0.86 6.23 26.33
CA GLN A 200 0.18 5.71 27.21
C GLN A 200 1.16 6.83 27.60
N ASP A 201 1.95 6.64 28.63
CA ASP A 201 2.86 7.63 29.22
C ASP A 201 4.30 7.53 28.67
N HIS A 202 4.50 6.75 27.63
CA HIS A 202 5.81 6.53 27.01
C HIS A 202 5.71 6.25 25.52
N SER A 203 6.82 6.43 24.81
CA SER A 203 6.93 6.04 23.41
C SER A 203 6.81 4.53 23.26
N PRO A 204 6.06 4.02 22.24
CA PRO A 204 5.98 2.59 21.96
C PRO A 204 7.20 2.03 21.23
N PHE A 205 8.17 2.88 20.86
CA PHE A 205 9.37 2.51 20.11
C PHE A 205 10.56 2.19 21.06
N ASP A 206 10.27 1.46 22.10
CA ASP A 206 11.19 1.07 23.16
C ASP A 206 11.72 -0.38 23.00
N VAL A 207 11.62 -0.93 21.80
CA VAL A 207 12.11 -2.28 21.49
C VAL A 207 13.61 -2.22 21.27
N VAL A 208 14.37 -2.82 22.19
CA VAL A 208 15.84 -2.80 22.20
C VAL A 208 16.44 -3.99 21.44
N ALA A 209 15.68 -5.07 21.25
CA ALA A 209 16.06 -6.20 20.43
C ALA A 209 14.82 -6.96 19.96
N TRP A 210 14.93 -7.62 18.83
CA TRP A 210 13.89 -8.48 18.31
C TRP A 210 14.47 -9.74 17.66
N HIS A 211 13.67 -10.78 17.57
CA HIS A 211 14.00 -12.02 16.89
C HIS A 211 12.77 -12.53 16.15
N GLY A 212 12.97 -12.95 14.90
CA GLY A 212 11.88 -13.47 14.07
C GLY A 212 12.10 -13.23 12.59
N ASN A 213 11.12 -13.62 11.78
CA ASN A 213 11.11 -13.50 10.32
C ASN A 213 9.96 -12.63 9.80
N TYR A 214 9.38 -11.82 10.67
CA TYR A 214 8.22 -10.98 10.38
C TYR A 214 8.53 -9.51 10.67
N ALA A 215 9.45 -8.97 9.87
CA ALA A 215 9.92 -7.60 10.02
C ALA A 215 9.40 -6.72 8.86
N PRO A 216 9.12 -5.44 9.10
CA PRO A 216 8.89 -4.48 8.03
C PRO A 216 10.08 -4.44 7.07
N TYR A 217 9.82 -4.07 5.82
CA TYR A 217 10.86 -3.92 4.81
C TYR A 217 10.48 -2.90 3.78
N LYS A 218 11.49 -2.40 3.06
CA LYS A 218 11.32 -1.57 1.87
C LYS A 218 12.06 -2.16 0.68
N TYR A 219 11.65 -1.77 -0.51
CA TYR A 219 12.27 -2.19 -1.76
C TYR A 219 12.30 -1.01 -2.75
N ASP A 220 13.42 -0.84 -3.44
CA ASP A 220 13.59 0.16 -4.49
C ASP A 220 13.13 -0.43 -5.82
N LEU A 221 12.04 0.09 -6.37
CA LEU A 221 11.44 -0.38 -7.62
C LEU A 221 12.37 -0.21 -8.84
N ARG A 222 13.38 0.66 -8.75
CA ARG A 222 14.39 0.84 -9.80
C ARG A 222 15.29 -0.38 -9.96
N ASN A 223 15.38 -1.22 -8.94
CA ASN A 223 16.14 -2.48 -8.99
C ASN A 223 15.39 -3.60 -9.70
N PHE A 224 14.08 -3.43 -9.95
CA PHE A 224 13.28 -4.48 -10.56
C PHE A 224 13.47 -4.50 -12.07
N MET A 225 13.95 -5.65 -12.60
CA MET A 225 14.13 -5.88 -14.03
C MET A 225 13.04 -6.80 -14.55
N VAL A 226 12.28 -6.31 -15.52
CA VAL A 226 11.30 -7.12 -16.25
C VAL A 226 12.02 -7.87 -17.37
N ILE A 227 11.99 -9.19 -17.32
CA ILE A 227 12.63 -10.07 -18.30
C ILE A 227 11.72 -10.32 -19.50
N ASN A 228 12.31 -10.53 -20.67
CA ASN A 228 11.62 -10.92 -21.91
C ASN A 228 10.57 -9.93 -22.47
N THR A 229 10.70 -8.66 -22.15
CA THR A 229 9.76 -7.65 -22.65
C THR A 229 9.88 -7.37 -24.15
N VAL A 230 10.98 -7.79 -24.79
CA VAL A 230 11.28 -7.61 -26.23
C VAL A 230 11.46 -8.93 -26.96
N SER A 231 11.16 -10.09 -26.34
CA SER A 231 11.25 -11.40 -26.97
C SER A 231 10.04 -11.67 -27.87
N PHE A 232 10.11 -12.74 -28.64
CA PHE A 232 8.97 -13.21 -29.46
C PHE A 232 7.84 -13.78 -28.62
N ASP A 233 8.17 -14.25 -27.43
CA ASP A 233 7.18 -14.81 -26.52
C ASP A 233 6.32 -13.69 -25.91
N HIS A 234 5.06 -13.99 -25.70
CA HIS A 234 4.15 -13.09 -24.99
C HIS A 234 4.67 -12.93 -23.56
N PRO A 235 4.97 -11.68 -23.13
CA PRO A 235 5.35 -11.47 -21.74
C PRO A 235 4.18 -11.82 -20.84
N ASP A 236 4.37 -12.82 -19.99
CA ASP A 236 3.39 -13.18 -18.96
C ASP A 236 3.22 -11.99 -18.03
N PRO A 237 1.99 -11.56 -17.69
CA PRO A 237 1.77 -10.51 -16.69
C PRO A 237 2.51 -10.75 -15.37
N SER A 238 2.72 -12.01 -14.98
CA SER A 238 3.47 -12.38 -13.78
C SER A 238 4.92 -11.88 -13.77
N ILE A 239 5.55 -11.61 -14.92
CA ILE A 239 6.92 -11.07 -14.98
C ILE A 239 7.02 -9.64 -14.41
N PHE A 240 5.91 -8.95 -14.27
CA PHE A 240 5.83 -7.60 -13.69
C PHE A 240 5.59 -7.63 -12.18
N THR A 241 5.36 -8.79 -11.59
CA THR A 241 4.98 -8.93 -10.18
C THR A 241 6.20 -8.81 -9.28
N VAL A 242 6.22 -7.80 -8.44
CA VAL A 242 7.25 -7.59 -7.41
C VAL A 242 6.92 -8.38 -6.16
N LEU A 243 5.68 -8.27 -5.69
CA LEU A 243 5.17 -8.96 -4.51
C LEU A 243 3.78 -9.50 -4.77
N THR A 244 3.46 -10.62 -4.15
CA THR A 244 2.13 -11.24 -4.18
C THR A 244 1.61 -11.49 -2.78
N CYS A 245 0.30 -11.36 -2.60
CA CYS A 245 -0.41 -11.90 -1.45
C CYS A 245 -1.32 -13.01 -1.94
N GLN A 246 -1.00 -14.24 -1.58
CA GLN A 246 -1.76 -15.40 -2.05
C GLN A 246 -3.07 -15.56 -1.29
N SER A 247 -4.12 -15.96 -2.01
CA SER A 247 -5.38 -16.34 -1.39
C SER A 247 -5.35 -17.78 -0.87
N THR A 248 -6.42 -18.16 -0.19
CA THR A 248 -6.64 -19.55 0.22
C THR A 248 -6.92 -20.49 -0.93
N LYS A 249 -7.20 -19.95 -2.13
CA LYS A 249 -7.42 -20.73 -3.36
C LYS A 249 -6.07 -20.90 -4.08
N PRO A 250 -5.58 -22.12 -4.29
CA PRO A 250 -4.34 -22.35 -5.01
C PRO A 250 -4.34 -21.69 -6.41
N GLY A 251 -3.25 -20.98 -6.73
CA GLY A 251 -3.09 -20.31 -8.01
C GLY A 251 -3.89 -19.01 -8.16
N VAL A 252 -4.45 -18.48 -7.07
CA VAL A 252 -5.18 -17.20 -7.06
C VAL A 252 -4.57 -16.29 -6.02
N ALA A 253 -4.18 -15.08 -6.42
CA ALA A 253 -3.75 -14.05 -5.50
C ALA A 253 -4.95 -13.25 -4.96
N VAL A 254 -4.84 -12.77 -3.71
CA VAL A 254 -5.68 -11.68 -3.18
C VAL A 254 -5.28 -10.39 -3.87
N ALA A 255 -3.97 -10.15 -3.97
CA ALA A 255 -3.39 -9.01 -4.66
C ALA A 255 -2.00 -9.34 -5.19
N ASP A 256 -1.71 -8.88 -6.39
CA ASP A 256 -0.39 -8.80 -6.97
C ASP A 256 0.02 -7.34 -7.08
N PHE A 257 1.15 -6.98 -6.46
CA PHE A 257 1.76 -5.69 -6.69
C PHE A 257 2.70 -5.79 -7.88
N VAL A 258 2.29 -5.18 -8.98
CA VAL A 258 3.03 -5.17 -10.25
C VAL A 258 3.55 -3.78 -10.56
N ILE A 259 4.66 -3.70 -11.30
CA ILE A 259 5.18 -2.44 -11.82
C ILE A 259 5.41 -2.52 -13.33
N PHE A 260 5.25 -1.39 -13.98
CA PHE A 260 5.57 -1.20 -15.40
C PHE A 260 6.70 -0.18 -15.51
N PRO A 261 7.97 -0.59 -15.38
CA PRO A 261 9.10 0.31 -15.51
C PRO A 261 9.27 0.77 -16.97
N PRO A 262 10.01 1.86 -17.24
CA PRO A 262 10.38 2.26 -18.58
C PRO A 262 11.08 1.11 -19.31
N ARG A 263 10.59 0.75 -20.49
CA ARG A 263 11.13 -0.32 -21.32
C ARG A 263 10.69 -0.18 -22.77
N TRP A 264 11.42 -0.80 -23.68
CA TRP A 264 10.98 -0.95 -25.05
C TRP A 264 9.85 -1.97 -25.15
N GLY A 265 8.67 -1.53 -25.59
CA GLY A 265 7.53 -2.41 -25.80
C GLY A 265 7.57 -3.14 -27.14
N VAL A 266 8.32 -2.56 -28.12
CA VAL A 266 8.50 -3.09 -29.47
C VAL A 266 9.95 -2.86 -29.89
N ALA A 267 10.44 -3.66 -30.85
CA ALA A 267 11.76 -3.42 -31.42
C ALA A 267 11.75 -2.13 -32.24
N GLU A 268 12.84 -1.37 -32.20
CA GLU A 268 13.00 -0.14 -32.95
C GLU A 268 12.82 -0.39 -34.46
N HIS A 269 12.15 0.54 -35.14
CA HIS A 269 11.85 0.47 -36.59
C HIS A 269 11.02 -0.74 -37.04
N THR A 270 10.33 -1.45 -36.12
CA THR A 270 9.44 -2.55 -36.45
C THR A 270 8.03 -2.24 -36.03
N PHE A 271 7.05 -2.70 -36.85
CA PHE A 271 5.66 -2.72 -36.42
C PHE A 271 5.39 -4.00 -35.65
N ARG A 272 5.15 -3.86 -34.37
CA ARG A 272 4.73 -4.96 -33.49
C ARG A 272 3.46 -4.50 -32.75
N PRO A 273 2.29 -5.04 -33.11
CA PRO A 273 1.06 -4.64 -32.44
C PRO A 273 1.14 -5.02 -30.97
N PRO A 274 0.54 -4.22 -30.06
CA PRO A 274 0.46 -4.58 -28.65
C PRO A 274 -0.37 -5.85 -28.50
N TYR A 275 -0.05 -6.64 -27.47
CA TYR A 275 -0.89 -7.75 -27.06
C TYR A 275 -2.14 -7.22 -26.37
N TYR A 276 -3.29 -7.67 -26.85
CA TYR A 276 -4.57 -7.43 -26.20
C TYR A 276 -4.95 -8.67 -25.42
N HIS A 277 -5.03 -8.55 -24.11
CA HIS A 277 -5.45 -9.65 -23.26
C HIS A 277 -6.67 -9.26 -22.44
N ARG A 278 -7.30 -10.26 -21.87
CA ARG A 278 -8.43 -10.13 -20.97
C ARG A 278 -8.22 -11.06 -19.78
N ASN A 279 -8.30 -10.52 -18.60
CA ASN A 279 -8.28 -11.30 -17.37
C ASN A 279 -9.56 -11.09 -16.56
N CYS A 280 -9.74 -11.82 -15.47
CA CYS A 280 -10.86 -11.69 -14.56
C CYS A 280 -10.50 -10.92 -13.27
N MET A 281 -9.28 -10.39 -13.19
CA MET A 281 -8.83 -9.59 -12.07
C MET A 281 -9.19 -8.10 -12.29
N SER A 282 -9.40 -7.38 -11.20
CA SER A 282 -9.48 -5.93 -11.23
C SER A 282 -8.09 -5.34 -11.12
N GLU A 283 -7.86 -4.22 -11.81
CA GLU A 283 -6.58 -3.53 -11.83
C GLU A 283 -6.73 -2.13 -11.25
N PHE A 284 -5.90 -1.79 -10.29
CA PHE A 284 -5.70 -0.42 -9.83
C PHE A 284 -4.34 0.06 -10.34
N MET A 285 -4.33 1.10 -11.15
CA MET A 285 -3.12 1.65 -11.74
C MET A 285 -2.81 3.01 -11.15
N GLY A 286 -1.63 3.18 -10.59
CA GLY A 286 -1.12 4.44 -10.05
C GLY A 286 0.16 4.88 -10.75
N LEU A 287 0.17 6.08 -11.31
CA LEU A 287 1.39 6.64 -11.90
C LEU A 287 2.28 7.18 -10.77
N ILE A 288 3.47 6.59 -10.62
CA ILE A 288 4.46 7.04 -9.63
C ILE A 288 5.32 8.15 -10.21
N LEU A 289 5.78 8.00 -11.45
CA LEU A 289 6.68 8.94 -12.13
C LEU A 289 6.46 8.91 -13.64
N GLY A 290 6.61 10.05 -14.31
CA GLY A 290 6.55 10.17 -15.77
C GLY A 290 5.14 10.43 -16.30
N SER A 291 4.92 10.13 -17.57
CA SER A 291 3.63 10.22 -18.26
C SER A 291 3.24 8.88 -18.85
N TYR A 292 1.95 8.56 -18.81
CA TYR A 292 1.44 7.32 -19.36
C TYR A 292 0.92 7.53 -20.78
N GLU A 293 1.67 7.07 -21.79
CA GLU A 293 1.40 7.34 -23.22
C GLU A 293 0.05 6.84 -23.71
N ALA A 294 -0.42 5.72 -23.22
CA ALA A 294 -1.69 5.14 -23.66
C ALA A 294 -2.90 6.02 -23.35
N LYS A 295 -2.74 7.07 -22.51
CA LYS A 295 -3.81 7.96 -22.06
C LYS A 295 -3.29 9.39 -21.78
N VAL A 296 -2.51 9.93 -22.71
CA VAL A 296 -1.76 11.21 -22.61
C VAL A 296 -2.64 12.42 -22.25
N LEU A 297 -3.91 12.43 -22.61
CA LEU A 297 -4.80 13.57 -22.36
C LEU A 297 -5.44 13.59 -20.97
N LEU A 298 -5.21 12.60 -20.13
CA LEU A 298 -6.04 12.38 -18.92
C LEU A 298 -5.25 12.01 -17.64
N ILE A 299 -3.93 11.89 -17.69
CA ILE A 299 -3.17 11.43 -16.52
C ILE A 299 -1.89 12.27 -16.34
N ASP A 300 -2.07 13.50 -15.86
CA ASP A 300 -1.02 14.13 -15.08
C ASP A 300 -1.15 13.61 -13.64
N ASN A 301 -0.38 12.55 -13.33
CA ASN A 301 -0.28 11.94 -11.97
C ASN A 301 -1.59 11.40 -11.36
N GLY A 302 -2.55 10.98 -12.17
CA GLY A 302 -3.83 10.42 -11.70
C GLY A 302 -3.83 8.91 -11.44
N TRP A 303 -4.95 8.41 -10.96
CA TRP A 303 -5.18 7.00 -10.63
C TRP A 303 -6.25 6.40 -11.54
N ILE A 304 -6.07 5.18 -11.97
CA ILE A 304 -7.03 4.47 -12.81
C ILE A 304 -7.40 3.15 -12.15
N TRP A 305 -8.70 2.88 -12.13
CA TRP A 305 -9.23 1.57 -11.83
C TRP A 305 -9.82 0.96 -13.10
N SER A 306 -9.46 -0.27 -13.42
CA SER A 306 -10.04 -1.04 -14.51
C SER A 306 -10.53 -2.36 -13.97
N SER A 307 -11.81 -2.67 -14.16
CA SER A 307 -12.35 -4.00 -13.87
C SER A 307 -12.25 -4.88 -15.09
N GLY A 308 -11.58 -6.02 -14.98
CA GLY A 308 -11.67 -7.09 -15.98
C GLY A 308 -13.13 -7.58 -16.13
N ARG A 309 -13.62 -7.75 -17.36
CA ARG A 309 -14.99 -8.20 -17.58
C ARG A 309 -15.16 -9.66 -17.17
N ARG A 310 -15.79 -9.94 -16.08
CA ARG A 310 -16.46 -11.13 -15.56
C ARG A 310 -15.97 -11.56 -14.18
N LEU A 311 -16.31 -10.81 -13.21
CA LEU A 311 -16.78 -11.20 -11.87
C LEU A 311 -17.16 -9.88 -11.25
N PRO A 312 -18.17 -9.78 -10.41
CA PRO A 312 -18.48 -8.52 -9.78
C PRO A 312 -17.27 -8.11 -8.96
N SER A 313 -16.44 -7.22 -9.54
CA SER A 313 -15.47 -6.47 -8.77
C SER A 313 -16.29 -5.63 -7.82
N ARG A 314 -16.44 -6.13 -6.61
CA ARG A 314 -17.24 -5.46 -5.62
C ARG A 314 -16.44 -4.22 -5.20
N TRP A 315 -16.93 -3.00 -5.60
CA TRP A 315 -16.95 -1.81 -4.80
C TRP A 315 -15.80 -0.79 -5.00
N CYS A 316 -16.13 0.27 -5.69
CA CYS A 316 -15.41 1.54 -5.64
C CYS A 316 -16.28 2.60 -4.99
N HIS A 317 -15.74 3.37 -4.07
CA HIS A 317 -16.42 4.51 -3.49
C HIS A 317 -16.18 5.77 -4.33
N SER A 318 -17.21 6.28 -5.01
CA SER A 318 -17.14 7.49 -5.87
C SER A 318 -17.64 8.73 -5.14
N SER A 319 -17.26 8.98 -3.90
CA SER A 319 -17.91 10.04 -3.10
C SER A 319 -17.45 11.47 -3.37
N GLN A 320 -16.67 11.77 -4.42
CA GLN A 320 -16.20 13.16 -4.63
C GLN A 320 -16.16 13.72 -6.06
N TYR A 321 -16.48 12.99 -7.12
CA TYR A 321 -16.47 13.58 -8.47
C TYR A 321 -17.53 12.96 -9.38
N ASP A 322 -18.75 13.44 -9.28
CA ASP A 322 -19.75 13.32 -10.33
C ASP A 322 -19.51 14.43 -11.35
N ASP A 323 -18.77 14.17 -12.41
CA ASP A 323 -18.82 14.97 -13.63
C ASP A 323 -19.56 14.18 -14.71
N PRO A 324 -20.79 14.59 -15.10
CA PRO A 324 -21.63 13.85 -16.04
C PRO A 324 -21.27 14.04 -17.52
N THR A 325 -20.12 14.62 -17.85
CA THR A 325 -19.80 15.02 -19.23
C THR A 325 -18.99 14.05 -20.07
N TRP A 326 -18.96 12.75 -19.72
CA TRP A 326 -18.20 11.77 -20.50
C TRP A 326 -19.10 10.71 -21.10
N THR A 327 -19.54 10.95 -22.34
CA THR A 327 -20.01 9.92 -23.29
C THR A 327 -18.83 9.34 -24.08
#